data_eb58afb48ea7a02541e9b37b24768664
#
_entry.id   eb58afb48ea7a02541e9b37b24768664
#
_cell.length_a   1.000
_cell.length_b   1.000
_cell.length_c   1.000
_cell.angle_alpha   90.00
_cell.angle_beta   90.00
_cell.angle_gamma   90.00
#
_symmetry.space_group_name_H-M   'P 1'
#
loop_
_entity.id
_entity.type
_entity.pdbx_description
1 polymer ?
#
loop_
_entity_poly.entity_id
_entity_poly.type
_entity_poly.pdbx_seq_one_letter_code
_entity_poly.pdbx_strand_id
1 'polypeptide(L)'
;MARRALEYALETHPDAEVTVLHVVGGPSLMGGEATGLALEDDPDSAARERAEAVFAPARELAAEYGVEVDTEVEFGHPSRAILNCVGEYDAVVLGSHGGSVADRLLTGNVAQKVFRRSPVPVTVVR
;
A
#
# COMPACT_ATOMS: atom_id res chain seq x y z
N MET A 1 -2.54 4.38 9.77
CA MET A 1 -1.51 3.84 8.89
C MET A 1 -1.80 4.18 7.45
N ALA A 2 -2.16 3.18 6.64
CA ALA A 2 -2.50 3.47 5.25
C ALA A 2 -3.66 4.46 5.14
N ARG A 3 -4.63 4.36 6.03
CA ARG A 3 -5.75 5.30 6.04
C ARG A 3 -5.28 6.74 6.21
N ARG A 4 -4.35 7.00 7.11
CA ARG A 4 -3.87 8.35 7.36
C ARG A 4 -3.08 8.89 6.16
N ALA A 5 -2.34 8.00 5.50
CA ALA A 5 -1.62 8.39 4.30
C ALA A 5 -2.60 8.80 3.19
N LEU A 6 -3.67 8.03 3.03
CA LEU A 6 -4.68 8.36 2.04
C LEU A 6 -5.40 9.66 2.39
N GLU A 7 -5.77 9.86 3.66
CA GLU A 7 -6.39 11.11 4.08
C GLU A 7 -5.50 12.30 3.75
N TYR A 8 -4.21 12.18 4.07
CA TYR A 8 -3.24 13.23 3.76
C TYR A 8 -3.21 13.54 2.26
N ALA A 9 -3.14 12.48 1.44
CA ALA A 9 -3.08 12.65 0.00
C ALA A 9 -4.33 13.35 -0.54
N LEU A 10 -5.50 12.96 -0.05
CA LEU A 10 -6.76 13.54 -0.50
C LEU A 10 -6.90 15.01 -0.07
N GLU A 11 -6.42 15.34 1.13
CA GLU A 11 -6.50 16.70 1.63
C GLU A 11 -5.49 17.65 0.99
N THR A 12 -4.28 17.15 0.74
CA THR A 12 -3.21 18.00 0.22
C THR A 12 -3.15 18.05 -1.30
N HIS A 13 -3.73 17.06 -1.97
CA HIS A 13 -3.73 16.97 -3.43
C HIS A 13 -5.14 16.75 -3.97
N PRO A 14 -6.05 17.71 -3.77
CA PRO A 14 -7.46 17.51 -4.11
C PRO A 14 -7.73 17.32 -5.60
N ASP A 15 -6.84 17.77 -6.46
CA ASP A 15 -7.02 17.66 -7.91
C ASP A 15 -6.21 16.51 -8.52
N ALA A 16 -5.51 15.74 -7.71
CA ALA A 16 -4.67 14.67 -8.20
C ALA A 16 -5.47 13.41 -8.51
N GLU A 17 -4.99 12.63 -9.46
CA GLU A 17 -5.47 11.28 -9.66
C GLU A 17 -4.74 10.40 -8.66
N VAL A 18 -5.48 9.73 -7.80
CA VAL A 18 -4.92 8.94 -6.72
C VAL A 18 -5.06 7.46 -7.02
N THR A 19 -3.95 6.74 -6.90
CA THR A 19 -3.94 5.29 -7.00
C THR A 19 -3.55 4.72 -5.64
N VAL A 20 -4.34 3.77 -5.16
CA VAL A 20 -4.04 3.06 -3.92
C VAL A 20 -3.34 1.76 -4.29
N LEU A 21 -2.14 1.58 -3.77
CA LEU A 21 -1.33 0.40 -4.05
C LEU A 21 -1.31 -0.54 -2.86
N HIS A 22 -1.57 -1.80 -3.12
CA HIS A 22 -1.42 -2.87 -2.13
C HIS A 22 -0.38 -3.85 -2.64
N VAL A 23 0.57 -4.19 -1.80
CA VAL A 23 1.61 -5.15 -2.15
C VAL A 23 1.38 -6.45 -1.41
N VAL A 24 1.31 -7.53 -2.17
CA VAL A 24 1.11 -8.89 -1.66
C VAL A 24 2.45 -9.63 -1.72
N GLY A 25 2.79 -10.30 -0.63
CA GLY A 25 3.99 -11.10 -0.60
C GLY A 25 4.84 -10.80 0.62
N GLY A 26 6.10 -11.16 0.53
CA GLY A 26 7.04 -10.96 1.61
C GLY A 26 6.92 -12.02 2.69
N PRO A 27 7.53 -11.75 3.84
CA PRO A 27 7.62 -12.78 4.90
C PRO A 27 6.28 -13.28 5.42
N SER A 28 5.27 -12.43 5.48
CA SER A 28 3.99 -12.85 6.03
C SER A 28 3.30 -13.90 5.15
N LEU A 29 3.52 -13.82 3.86
CA LEU A 29 2.96 -14.81 2.94
C LEU A 29 3.69 -16.14 3.06
N MET A 30 4.97 -16.11 3.41
CA MET A 30 5.78 -17.31 3.55
C MET A 30 5.61 -17.98 4.91
N GLY A 31 4.96 -17.31 5.85
CA GLY A 31 4.70 -17.85 7.17
C GLY A 31 3.37 -18.59 7.23
N GLY A 32 2.67 -18.43 8.34
CA GLY A 32 1.38 -19.10 8.57
C GLY A 32 0.33 -18.77 7.53
N GLU A 33 0.37 -17.59 6.98
CA GLU A 33 -0.58 -17.20 5.96
C GLU A 33 -0.38 -17.96 4.67
N ALA A 34 0.86 -18.29 4.35
CA ALA A 34 1.13 -19.12 3.18
C ALA A 34 0.48 -20.47 3.30
N THR A 35 0.46 -21.02 4.52
CA THR A 35 -0.21 -22.29 4.78
C THR A 35 -1.71 -22.16 4.52
N GLY A 36 -2.30 -21.09 4.98
CA GLY A 36 -3.71 -20.82 4.75
C GLY A 36 -4.02 -20.66 3.26
N LEU A 37 -3.16 -19.97 2.56
CA LEU A 37 -3.35 -19.79 1.12
C LEU A 37 -3.19 -21.08 0.36
N ALA A 38 -2.32 -21.97 0.83
CA ALA A 38 -2.12 -23.28 0.19
C ALA A 38 -3.35 -24.16 0.28
N LEU A 39 -4.23 -23.87 1.22
CA LEU A 39 -5.48 -24.62 1.37
C LEU A 39 -6.60 -24.06 0.47
N GLU A 40 -6.37 -22.91 -0.12
CA GLU A 40 -7.32 -22.34 -1.05
C GLU A 40 -7.17 -22.98 -2.43
N ASP A 41 -8.27 -23.07 -3.15
CA ASP A 41 -8.24 -23.61 -4.51
C ASP A 41 -7.54 -22.64 -5.47
N ASP A 42 -7.58 -21.32 -5.15
CA ASP A 42 -7.05 -20.30 -6.01
C ASP A 42 -6.33 -19.24 -5.17
N PRO A 43 -5.01 -19.32 -5.09
CA PRO A 43 -4.23 -18.32 -4.33
C PRO A 43 -4.41 -16.89 -4.82
N ASP A 44 -4.61 -16.71 -6.13
CA ASP A 44 -4.86 -15.37 -6.68
C ASP A 44 -6.17 -14.81 -6.18
N SER A 45 -7.18 -15.66 -6.05
CA SER A 45 -8.47 -15.24 -5.53
C SER A 45 -8.36 -14.79 -4.07
N ALA A 46 -7.60 -15.53 -3.26
CA ALA A 46 -7.37 -15.15 -1.86
C ALA A 46 -6.61 -13.82 -1.76
N ALA A 47 -5.62 -13.62 -2.63
CA ALA A 47 -4.87 -12.39 -2.66
C ALA A 47 -5.76 -11.21 -3.04
N ARG A 48 -6.65 -11.41 -4.00
CA ARG A 48 -7.60 -10.37 -4.41
C ARG A 48 -8.57 -10.02 -3.29
N GLU A 49 -9.03 -11.02 -2.55
CA GLU A 49 -9.92 -10.78 -1.42
C GLU A 49 -9.25 -9.93 -0.36
N ARG A 50 -7.99 -10.18 -0.08
CA ARG A 50 -7.22 -9.39 0.87
C ARG A 50 -7.01 -7.98 0.38
N ALA A 51 -6.70 -7.84 -0.90
CA ALA A 51 -6.55 -6.54 -1.50
C ALA A 51 -7.86 -5.75 -1.44
N GLU A 52 -8.96 -6.41 -1.72
CA GLU A 52 -10.27 -5.75 -1.67
C GLU A 52 -10.61 -5.30 -0.25
N ALA A 53 -10.20 -6.05 0.76
CA ALA A 53 -10.38 -5.65 2.15
C ALA A 53 -9.64 -4.35 2.48
N VAL A 54 -8.58 -4.05 1.74
CA VAL A 54 -7.86 -2.78 1.86
C VAL A 54 -8.50 -1.70 0.99
N PHE A 55 -8.88 -2.07 -0.22
CA PHE A 55 -9.37 -1.10 -1.20
C PHE A 55 -10.78 -0.59 -0.90
N ALA A 56 -11.66 -1.44 -0.37
CA ALA A 56 -13.02 -1.02 -0.10
C ALA A 56 -13.10 0.16 0.88
N PRO A 57 -12.42 0.11 2.05
CA PRO A 57 -12.38 1.26 2.93
C PRO A 57 -11.72 2.48 2.30
N ALA A 58 -10.73 2.26 1.44
CA ALA A 58 -10.05 3.36 0.77
C ALA A 58 -11.00 4.08 -0.19
N ARG A 59 -11.79 3.32 -0.94
CA ARG A 59 -12.78 3.91 -1.84
C ARG A 59 -13.83 4.69 -1.07
N GLU A 60 -14.27 4.17 0.06
CA GLU A 60 -15.25 4.84 0.90
C GLU A 60 -14.71 6.17 1.43
N LEU A 61 -13.48 6.16 1.88
CA LEU A 61 -12.84 7.38 2.37
C LEU A 61 -12.71 8.40 1.25
N ALA A 62 -12.25 7.97 0.09
CA ALA A 62 -12.10 8.85 -1.06
C ALA A 62 -13.45 9.46 -1.48
N ALA A 63 -14.51 8.68 -1.40
CA ALA A 63 -15.84 9.16 -1.73
C ALA A 63 -16.28 10.31 -0.84
N GLU A 64 -15.87 10.31 0.43
CA GLU A 64 -16.16 11.40 1.35
C GLU A 64 -15.53 12.72 0.88
N TYR A 65 -14.46 12.62 0.10
CA TYR A 65 -13.78 13.79 -0.47
C TYR A 65 -14.22 14.06 -1.91
N GLY A 66 -15.18 13.29 -2.41
CA GLY A 66 -15.65 13.44 -3.78
C GLY A 66 -14.67 12.92 -4.82
N VAL A 67 -13.80 12.01 -4.45
CA VAL A 67 -12.73 11.50 -5.30
C VAL A 67 -12.93 10.01 -5.57
N GLU A 68 -12.67 9.60 -6.81
CA GLU A 68 -12.56 8.18 -7.15
C GLU A 68 -11.09 7.83 -7.20
N VAL A 69 -10.72 6.73 -6.55
CA VAL A 69 -9.33 6.26 -6.58
C VAL A 69 -9.22 5.04 -7.48
N ASP A 70 -8.08 4.93 -8.13
CA ASP A 70 -7.69 3.70 -8.82
C ASP A 70 -7.04 2.77 -7.81
N THR A 71 -7.06 1.49 -8.09
CA THR A 71 -6.45 0.51 -7.21
C THR A 71 -5.50 -0.37 -8.00
N GLU A 72 -4.40 -0.74 -7.37
CA GLU A 72 -3.39 -1.55 -8.01
C GLU A 72 -2.81 -2.54 -7.02
N VAL A 73 -2.62 -3.78 -7.46
CA VAL A 73 -2.01 -4.84 -6.65
C VAL A 73 -0.68 -5.22 -7.28
N GLU A 74 0.36 -5.21 -6.46
CA GLU A 74 1.67 -5.67 -6.89
C GLU A 74 2.10 -6.83 -6.00
N PHE A 75 2.96 -7.67 -6.52
CA PHE A 75 3.45 -8.86 -5.82
C PHE A 75 4.94 -8.76 -5.61
N GLY A 76 5.42 -9.22 -4.46
CA GLY A 76 6.82 -9.30 -4.18
C GLY A 76 7.22 -8.53 -2.93
N HIS A 77 8.48 -8.11 -2.90
CA HIS A 77 9.01 -7.37 -1.77
C HIS A 77 8.46 -5.94 -1.77
N PRO A 78 7.93 -5.46 -0.64
CA PRO A 78 7.21 -4.17 -0.63
C PRO A 78 8.00 -3.00 -1.18
N SER A 79 9.23 -2.78 -0.73
CA SER A 79 9.99 -1.62 -1.19
C SER A 79 10.30 -1.72 -2.68
N ARG A 80 10.61 -2.90 -3.15
CA ARG A 80 10.92 -3.10 -4.56
C ARG A 80 9.69 -2.93 -5.44
N ALA A 81 8.56 -3.48 -5.01
CA ALA A 81 7.32 -3.36 -5.75
C ALA A 81 6.91 -1.89 -5.89
N ILE A 82 7.01 -1.14 -4.79
CA ILE A 82 6.69 0.29 -4.80
C ILE A 82 7.63 1.02 -5.78
N LEU A 83 8.93 0.80 -5.65
CA LEU A 83 9.90 1.50 -6.49
C LEU A 83 9.75 1.17 -7.96
N ASN A 84 9.27 -0.02 -8.29
CA ASN A 84 9.06 -0.40 -9.67
C ASN A 84 7.91 0.36 -10.33
N CYS A 85 6.96 0.85 -9.56
CA CYS A 85 5.80 1.51 -10.15
C CYS A 85 5.78 3.04 -9.94
N VAL A 86 6.54 3.59 -8.99
CA VAL A 86 6.42 5.02 -8.67
C VAL A 86 6.88 5.96 -9.78
N GLY A 87 7.71 5.47 -10.70
CA GLY A 87 8.17 6.30 -11.81
C GLY A 87 7.06 6.77 -12.73
N GLU A 88 5.90 6.12 -12.69
CA GLU A 88 4.74 6.50 -13.49
C GLU A 88 3.89 7.57 -12.81
N TYR A 89 4.22 7.93 -11.58
CA TYR A 89 3.45 8.86 -10.78
C TYR A 89 4.27 10.10 -10.47
N ASP A 90 3.58 11.14 -10.04
CA ASP A 90 4.23 12.41 -9.72
C ASP A 90 4.72 12.47 -8.26
N ALA A 91 4.16 11.65 -7.41
CA ALA A 91 4.53 11.62 -5.99
C ALA A 91 4.01 10.35 -5.33
N VAL A 92 4.61 10.04 -4.18
CA VAL A 92 4.22 8.86 -3.39
C VAL A 92 3.91 9.32 -1.96
N VAL A 93 2.84 8.78 -1.39
CA VAL A 93 2.51 9.02 0.02
C VAL A 93 2.47 7.66 0.72
N LEU A 94 3.23 7.54 1.80
CA LEU A 94 3.36 6.30 2.56
C LEU A 94 3.00 6.51 4.02
N GLY A 95 2.44 5.48 4.64
CA GLY A 95 2.32 5.44 6.09
C GLY A 95 3.63 5.00 6.70
N SER A 96 3.98 5.57 7.84
CA SER A 96 5.29 5.33 8.46
C SER A 96 5.30 4.19 9.46
N HIS A 97 4.16 3.75 9.97
CA HIS A 97 4.14 2.73 11.00
C HIS A 97 2.88 1.90 10.98
N GLY A 98 3.02 0.67 11.44
CA GLY A 98 1.90 -0.23 11.64
C GLY A 98 1.46 -0.24 13.10
N GLY A 99 0.66 -1.25 13.45
CA GLY A 99 0.09 -1.34 14.78
C GLY A 99 1.04 -1.87 15.84
N SER A 100 2.00 -2.72 15.48
CA SER A 100 2.92 -3.33 16.43
C SER A 100 4.32 -2.75 16.27
N VAL A 101 5.19 -3.07 17.24
CA VAL A 101 6.58 -2.67 17.16
C VAL A 101 7.25 -3.30 15.94
N ALA A 102 6.98 -4.57 15.68
CA ALA A 102 7.53 -5.25 14.51
C ALA A 102 7.06 -4.59 13.22
N ASP A 103 5.77 -4.28 13.15
CA ASP A 103 5.22 -3.60 11.98
C ASP A 103 5.85 -2.24 11.76
N ARG A 104 6.09 -1.51 12.84
CA ARG A 104 6.73 -0.20 12.76
C ARG A 104 8.14 -0.30 12.21
N LEU A 105 8.88 -1.30 12.64
CA LEU A 105 10.23 -1.51 12.15
C LEU A 105 10.24 -1.85 10.67
N LEU A 106 9.35 -2.75 10.25
CA LEU A 106 9.26 -3.15 8.86
C LEU A 106 8.78 -2.00 7.97
N THR A 107 7.76 -1.29 8.43
CA THR A 107 7.24 -0.15 7.68
C THR A 107 8.28 0.95 7.58
N GLY A 108 9.03 1.19 8.67
CA GLY A 108 10.11 2.15 8.65
C GLY A 108 11.16 1.81 7.62
N ASN A 109 11.51 0.53 7.49
CA ASN A 109 12.47 0.10 6.50
C ASN A 109 11.98 0.29 5.08
N VAL A 110 10.72 -0.02 4.82
CA VAL A 110 10.13 0.17 3.50
C VAL A 110 10.11 1.65 3.15
N ALA A 111 9.61 2.48 4.07
CA ALA A 111 9.52 3.91 3.84
C ALA A 111 10.89 4.52 3.59
N GLN A 112 11.90 4.10 4.36
CA GLN A 112 13.25 4.60 4.21
C GLN A 112 13.85 4.23 2.87
N LYS A 113 13.67 2.98 2.44
CA LYS A 113 14.19 2.54 1.14
C LYS A 113 13.51 3.27 -0.01
N VAL A 114 12.21 3.45 0.07
CA VAL A 114 11.48 4.17 -0.97
C VAL A 114 11.92 5.63 -0.98
N PHE A 115 12.03 6.24 0.17
CA PHE A 115 12.47 7.62 0.30
C PHE A 115 13.84 7.85 -0.36
N ARG A 116 14.77 6.94 -0.13
CA ARG A 116 16.13 7.08 -0.65
C ARG A 116 16.25 6.84 -2.15
N ARG A 117 15.41 5.99 -2.69
CA ARG A 117 15.57 5.52 -4.07
C ARG A 117 14.50 6.02 -5.04
N SER A 118 13.47 6.65 -4.54
CA SER A 118 12.38 7.09 -5.40
C SER A 118 12.82 8.21 -6.33
N PRO A 119 12.46 8.12 -7.63
CA PRO A 119 12.71 9.23 -8.56
C PRO A 119 11.70 10.36 -8.43
N VAL A 120 10.67 10.20 -7.59
CA VAL A 120 9.64 11.20 -7.38
C VAL A 120 9.57 11.57 -5.90
N PRO A 121 8.96 12.71 -5.56
CA PRO A 121 8.83 13.10 -4.15
C PRO A 121 8.09 12.06 -3.32
N VAL A 122 8.54 11.85 -2.11
CA VAL A 122 7.93 10.90 -1.17
C VAL A 122 7.55 11.63 0.10
N THR A 123 6.31 11.46 0.51
CA THR A 123 5.82 11.99 1.79
C THR A 123 5.54 10.79 2.70
N VAL A 124 6.07 10.84 3.91
CA VAL A 124 5.83 9.80 4.90
C VAL A 124 4.92 10.37 5.98
N VAL A 125 3.78 9.74 6.18
CA VAL A 125 2.75 10.19 7.11
C VAL A 125 2.76 9.29 8.35
N ARG A 126 2.76 9.91 9.53
CA ARG A 126 2.68 9.20 10.79
C ARG A 126 1.26 9.00 11.26
#